data_8530abd2fabd235d45854512b195eb9f
#
_entry.id   8530abd2fabd235d45854512b195eb9f
#
_cell.length_a   1.000
_cell.length_b   1.000
_cell.length_c   1.000
_cell.angle_alpha   90.00
_cell.angle_beta   90.00
_cell.angle_gamma   90.00
#
_symmetry.space_group_name_H-M   'P 1'
#
loop_
_entity.id
_entity.type
_entity.pdbx_description
1 polymer ?
#
loop_
_entity_poly.entity_id
_entity_poly.type
_entity_poly.pdbx_seq_one_letter_code
_entity_poly.pdbx_strand_id
1 'polypeptide(L)'
;MKKIFFNSSLPRSGSTLLQNILGQNPEFYVTPTSGVLELLYAARSNYTSSPEFKAQDFETMKSGFLSFCLGGLESFFDEVTDKPYVMDKSRGWGIHYGFLNSFYPNPKIVSMVRDPRSIFASMEKNFRKNQFMDSGMVNHSELVGTTTEKRIDIWSQSQPVGMAMERMYQMFREGINEKIHFIKYEDLMKNPAHEMNKLYKYLEVEPFKHDFNDIEQITHEDDSVYGIYGDHKIRKKIQQLPDDSKSVLGTHGYNWIKQNYSWFFDEFKYY
;
A
#
# COMPACT_ATOMS: atom_id res chain seq x y z
N MET A 1 -17.06 -2.31 19.33
CA MET A 1 -16.51 -2.90 18.08
C MET A 1 -15.64 -1.84 17.42
N LYS A 2 -14.39 -2.18 17.11
CA LYS A 2 -13.48 -1.27 16.41
C LYS A 2 -13.87 -1.11 14.95
N LYS A 3 -13.63 0.08 14.38
CA LYS A 3 -13.72 0.26 12.91
C LYS A 3 -12.34 0.02 12.31
N ILE A 4 -12.24 -0.93 11.39
CA ILE A 4 -11.00 -1.26 10.70
C ILE A 4 -11.06 -0.71 9.29
N PHE A 5 -10.10 0.11 8.95
CA PHE A 5 -9.87 0.71 7.64
C PHE A 5 -8.60 0.12 7.02
N PHE A 6 -8.49 0.18 5.71
CA PHE A 6 -7.45 -0.53 4.98
C PHE A 6 -6.67 0.41 4.07
N ASN A 7 -5.35 0.32 4.10
CA ASN A 7 -4.47 1.09 3.23
C ASN A 7 -3.80 0.15 2.21
N SER A 8 -4.17 0.30 0.94
CA SER A 8 -3.68 -0.51 -0.20
C SER A 8 -2.93 0.36 -1.21
N SER A 9 -1.84 0.96 -0.76
CA SER A 9 -1.10 1.95 -1.54
C SER A 9 -0.03 1.34 -2.44
N LEU A 10 0.34 2.07 -3.51
CA LEU A 10 1.50 1.75 -4.32
C LEU A 10 2.80 1.83 -3.49
N PRO A 11 3.83 1.05 -3.85
CA PRO A 11 5.15 1.21 -3.25
C PRO A 11 5.69 2.62 -3.53
N ARG A 12 6.43 3.18 -2.58
CA ARG A 12 7.07 4.50 -2.71
C ARG A 12 6.11 5.67 -2.97
N SER A 13 4.82 5.49 -2.73
CA SER A 13 3.78 6.51 -2.90
C SER A 13 3.51 7.37 -1.65
N GLY A 14 4.23 7.13 -0.54
CA GLY A 14 4.04 7.88 0.70
C GLY A 14 3.06 7.26 1.69
N SER A 15 2.73 5.97 1.55
CA SER A 15 1.82 5.27 2.47
C SER A 15 2.27 5.31 3.92
N THR A 16 3.57 5.17 4.20
CA THR A 16 4.12 5.30 5.56
C THR A 16 3.92 6.72 6.11
N LEU A 17 4.08 7.75 5.29
CA LEU A 17 3.80 9.12 5.69
C LEU A 17 2.33 9.31 6.04
N LEU A 18 1.39 8.82 5.20
CA LEU A 18 -0.04 8.88 5.48
C LEU A 18 -0.39 8.19 6.80
N GLN A 19 0.17 6.99 7.07
CA GLN A 19 -0.01 6.30 8.35
C GLN A 19 0.41 7.17 9.54
N ASN A 20 1.58 7.80 9.47
CA ASN A 20 2.09 8.60 10.56
C ASN A 20 1.34 9.94 10.73
N ILE A 21 0.85 10.54 9.64
CA ILE A 21 -0.05 11.70 9.74
C ILE A 21 -1.35 11.27 10.45
N LEU A 22 -1.99 10.21 9.99
CA LEU A 22 -3.25 9.73 10.57
C LEU A 22 -3.07 9.33 12.04
N GLY A 23 -1.92 8.74 12.38
CA GLY A 23 -1.60 8.33 13.74
C GLY A 23 -1.36 9.47 14.75
N GLN A 24 -1.28 10.74 14.29
CA GLN A 24 -1.36 11.89 15.21
C GLN A 24 -2.73 11.99 15.90
N ASN A 25 -3.77 11.44 15.25
CA ASN A 25 -5.06 11.32 15.91
C ASN A 25 -4.99 10.20 16.97
N PRO A 26 -5.18 10.52 18.28
CA PRO A 26 -5.05 9.55 19.35
C PRO A 26 -6.05 8.39 19.26
N GLU A 27 -7.15 8.56 18.52
CA GLU A 27 -8.13 7.51 18.32
C GLU A 27 -7.72 6.47 17.26
N PHE A 28 -6.70 6.77 16.44
CA PHE A 28 -6.22 5.84 15.41
C PHE A 28 -5.02 5.01 15.87
N TYR A 29 -5.13 3.71 15.71
CA TYR A 29 -3.99 2.82 15.61
C TYR A 29 -3.65 2.64 14.13
N VAL A 30 -2.40 2.84 13.78
CA VAL A 30 -1.91 2.73 12.40
C VAL A 30 -0.82 1.66 12.35
N THR A 31 -0.97 0.67 11.48
CA THR A 31 0.04 -0.38 11.38
C THR A 31 1.24 0.09 10.56
N PRO A 32 2.45 -0.41 10.80
CA PRO A 32 3.48 -0.52 9.79
C PRO A 32 2.98 -1.44 8.65
N THR A 33 3.85 -1.98 7.81
CA THR A 33 3.42 -3.00 6.85
C THR A 33 2.91 -4.23 7.61
N SER A 34 1.62 -4.55 7.42
CA SER A 34 0.93 -5.59 8.18
C SER A 34 0.94 -6.93 7.43
N GLY A 35 1.01 -8.02 8.19
CA GLY A 35 0.86 -9.39 7.70
C GLY A 35 -0.55 -9.97 7.88
N VAL A 36 -1.53 -9.20 8.35
CA VAL A 36 -2.88 -9.73 8.67
C VAL A 36 -3.59 -10.25 7.42
N LEU A 37 -3.47 -9.55 6.29
CA LEU A 37 -4.00 -10.04 5.02
C LEU A 37 -3.44 -11.41 4.64
N GLU A 38 -2.15 -11.63 4.87
CA GLU A 38 -1.48 -12.88 4.53
C GLU A 38 -2.01 -14.06 5.36
N LEU A 39 -2.34 -13.82 6.64
CA LEU A 39 -3.00 -14.83 7.49
C LEU A 39 -4.38 -15.20 6.97
N LEU A 40 -5.20 -14.22 6.62
CA LEU A 40 -6.54 -14.42 6.07
C LEU A 40 -6.50 -15.10 4.70
N TYR A 41 -5.52 -14.73 3.87
CA TYR A 41 -5.36 -15.34 2.55
C TYR A 41 -4.85 -16.77 2.63
N ALA A 42 -3.94 -17.07 3.54
CA ALA A 42 -3.50 -18.44 3.82
C ALA A 42 -4.65 -19.31 4.32
N ALA A 43 -5.49 -18.79 5.22
CA ALA A 43 -6.71 -19.46 5.67
C ALA A 43 -7.67 -19.74 4.50
N ARG A 44 -7.89 -18.75 3.62
CA ARG A 44 -8.68 -18.92 2.40
C ARG A 44 -8.12 -20.00 1.48
N SER A 45 -6.81 -19.98 1.25
CA SER A 45 -6.14 -20.98 0.41
C SER A 45 -6.33 -22.38 0.98
N ASN A 46 -6.16 -22.55 2.29
CA ASN A 46 -6.40 -23.82 2.96
C ASN A 46 -7.87 -24.25 2.85
N TYR A 47 -8.82 -23.36 3.18
CA TYR A 47 -10.27 -23.63 3.06
C TYR A 47 -10.65 -24.11 1.66
N THR A 48 -10.13 -23.47 0.60
CA THR A 48 -10.48 -23.81 -0.78
C THR A 48 -9.80 -25.08 -1.31
N SER A 49 -8.70 -25.52 -0.70
CA SER A 49 -7.92 -26.68 -1.15
C SER A 49 -8.20 -27.96 -0.33
N SER A 50 -8.52 -27.82 0.97
CA SER A 50 -8.67 -28.94 1.89
C SER A 50 -9.84 -29.88 1.52
N PRO A 51 -9.59 -31.19 1.44
CA PRO A 51 -10.62 -32.19 1.20
C PRO A 51 -11.71 -32.21 2.29
N GLU A 52 -11.34 -31.94 3.54
CA GLU A 52 -12.25 -31.93 4.69
C GLU A 52 -13.35 -30.89 4.54
N PHE A 53 -13.00 -29.69 4.05
CA PHE A 53 -13.99 -28.65 3.75
C PHE A 53 -14.83 -28.97 2.52
N LYS A 54 -14.21 -29.56 1.49
CA LYS A 54 -14.91 -29.93 0.25
C LYS A 54 -15.91 -31.08 0.43
N ALA A 55 -15.67 -31.94 1.41
CA ALA A 55 -16.53 -33.08 1.69
C ALA A 55 -17.79 -32.74 2.50
N GLN A 56 -17.88 -31.51 3.01
CA GLN A 56 -18.99 -31.07 3.85
C GLN A 56 -19.96 -30.16 3.06
N ASP A 57 -21.10 -29.81 3.70
CA ASP A 57 -22.06 -28.88 3.12
C ASP A 57 -21.42 -27.53 2.84
N PHE A 58 -21.46 -27.13 1.57
CA PHE A 58 -20.75 -25.95 1.10
C PHE A 58 -21.23 -24.66 1.77
N GLU A 59 -22.52 -24.42 1.90
CA GLU A 59 -23.04 -23.15 2.44
C GLU A 59 -22.76 -23.03 3.94
N THR A 60 -22.86 -24.12 4.68
CA THR A 60 -22.53 -24.18 6.11
C THR A 60 -21.02 -23.90 6.31
N MET A 61 -20.15 -24.56 5.53
CA MET A 61 -18.71 -24.40 5.66
C MET A 61 -18.25 -23.01 5.21
N LYS A 62 -18.85 -22.46 4.18
CA LYS A 62 -18.60 -21.08 3.73
C LYS A 62 -18.99 -20.06 4.80
N SER A 63 -20.16 -20.21 5.41
CA SER A 63 -20.62 -19.35 6.50
C SER A 63 -19.65 -19.39 7.69
N GLY A 64 -19.25 -20.60 8.11
CA GLY A 64 -18.25 -20.79 9.16
C GLY A 64 -16.91 -20.17 8.83
N PHE A 65 -16.41 -20.35 7.60
CA PHE A 65 -15.16 -19.75 7.15
C PHE A 65 -15.20 -18.22 7.12
N LEU A 66 -16.29 -17.61 6.64
CA LEU A 66 -16.43 -16.14 6.65
C LEU A 66 -16.48 -15.60 8.09
N SER A 67 -17.17 -16.27 9.00
CA SER A 67 -17.18 -15.93 10.43
C SER A 67 -15.79 -16.07 11.06
N PHE A 68 -15.02 -17.09 10.69
CA PHE A 68 -13.63 -17.26 11.11
C PHE A 68 -12.75 -16.08 10.63
N CYS A 69 -12.89 -15.66 9.36
CA CYS A 69 -12.14 -14.54 8.83
C CYS A 69 -12.49 -13.22 9.55
N LEU A 70 -13.77 -12.96 9.78
CA LEU A 70 -14.22 -11.77 10.51
C LEU A 70 -13.70 -11.79 11.95
N GLY A 71 -13.95 -12.86 12.67
CA GLY A 71 -13.50 -13.01 14.06
C GLY A 71 -11.98 -12.94 14.19
N GLY A 72 -11.23 -13.54 13.26
CA GLY A 72 -9.78 -13.45 13.21
C GLY A 72 -9.27 -12.03 13.02
N LEU A 73 -9.88 -11.26 12.10
CA LEU A 73 -9.54 -9.87 11.87
C LEU A 73 -9.85 -8.98 13.09
N GLU A 74 -11.05 -9.11 13.65
CA GLU A 74 -11.50 -8.30 14.79
C GLU A 74 -10.68 -8.61 16.05
N SER A 75 -10.56 -9.90 16.41
CA SER A 75 -9.82 -10.33 17.61
C SER A 75 -8.33 -9.97 17.53
N PHE A 76 -7.74 -10.03 16.33
CA PHE A 76 -6.35 -9.61 16.15
C PHE A 76 -6.16 -8.14 16.58
N PHE A 77 -7.01 -7.24 16.10
CA PHE A 77 -6.88 -5.83 16.43
C PHE A 77 -7.43 -5.49 17.82
N ASP A 78 -8.33 -6.28 18.37
CA ASP A 78 -8.79 -6.11 19.76
C ASP A 78 -7.66 -6.38 20.75
N GLU A 79 -6.77 -7.34 20.45
CA GLU A 79 -5.59 -7.62 21.28
C GLU A 79 -4.46 -6.59 21.06
N VAL A 80 -4.29 -6.11 19.83
CA VAL A 80 -3.16 -5.23 19.47
C VAL A 80 -3.34 -3.80 19.99
N THR A 81 -4.58 -3.32 20.15
CA THR A 81 -4.83 -1.91 20.53
C THR A 81 -6.19 -1.72 21.18
N ASP A 82 -6.28 -0.77 22.12
CA ASP A 82 -7.55 -0.31 22.68
C ASP A 82 -8.21 0.83 21.88
N LYS A 83 -7.53 1.37 20.86
CA LYS A 83 -8.04 2.48 20.07
C LYS A 83 -9.25 2.07 19.23
N PRO A 84 -10.26 2.97 19.07
CA PRO A 84 -11.50 2.65 18.38
C PRO A 84 -11.35 2.49 16.85
N TYR A 85 -10.32 3.10 16.26
CA TYR A 85 -10.06 3.07 14.84
C TYR A 85 -8.71 2.42 14.52
N VAL A 86 -8.69 1.58 13.50
CA VAL A 86 -7.48 0.93 12.98
C VAL A 86 -7.33 1.30 11.50
N MET A 87 -6.13 1.68 11.08
CA MET A 87 -5.77 1.77 9.66
C MET A 87 -4.69 0.72 9.37
N ASP A 88 -5.08 -0.40 8.80
CA ASP A 88 -4.18 -1.51 8.45
C ASP A 88 -3.56 -1.34 7.07
N LYS A 89 -2.23 -1.41 7.00
CA LYS A 89 -1.48 -1.20 5.76
C LYS A 89 -0.99 -2.53 5.16
N SER A 90 -1.63 -2.97 4.07
CA SER A 90 -1.12 -4.02 3.18
C SER A 90 -1.50 -3.72 1.72
N ARG A 91 -0.55 -3.88 0.81
CA ARG A 91 -0.75 -3.60 -0.64
C ARG A 91 -1.81 -4.47 -1.29
N GLY A 92 -2.16 -5.58 -0.68
CA GLY A 92 -3.12 -6.55 -1.24
C GLY A 92 -4.59 -6.23 -0.96
N TRP A 93 -4.92 -5.35 -0.02
CA TRP A 93 -6.32 -5.13 0.36
C TRP A 93 -7.21 -4.73 -0.82
N GLY A 94 -6.73 -3.88 -1.71
CA GLY A 94 -7.51 -3.43 -2.87
C GLY A 94 -7.86 -4.56 -3.83
N ILE A 95 -6.87 -5.35 -4.29
CA ILE A 95 -7.12 -6.46 -5.22
C ILE A 95 -7.96 -7.57 -4.57
N HIS A 96 -7.91 -7.70 -3.25
CA HIS A 96 -8.72 -8.66 -2.51
C HIS A 96 -10.02 -8.07 -1.97
N TYR A 97 -10.48 -6.92 -2.52
CA TYR A 97 -11.73 -6.26 -2.11
C TYR A 97 -12.92 -7.24 -2.04
N GLY A 98 -13.13 -8.04 -3.07
CA GLY A 98 -14.24 -8.99 -3.11
C GLY A 98 -14.19 -10.02 -1.97
N PHE A 99 -13.00 -10.54 -1.64
CA PHE A 99 -12.82 -11.43 -0.50
C PHE A 99 -13.05 -10.69 0.83
N LEU A 100 -12.46 -9.53 1.02
CA LEU A 100 -12.64 -8.71 2.22
C LEU A 100 -14.13 -8.36 2.41
N ASN A 101 -14.79 -7.89 1.35
CA ASN A 101 -16.21 -7.50 1.41
C ASN A 101 -17.15 -8.68 1.72
N SER A 102 -16.73 -9.92 1.49
CA SER A 102 -17.54 -11.10 1.78
C SER A 102 -17.70 -11.39 3.28
N PHE A 103 -16.76 -10.94 4.12
CA PHE A 103 -16.83 -11.13 5.58
C PHE A 103 -16.77 -9.81 6.37
N TYR A 104 -16.28 -8.73 5.79
CA TYR A 104 -16.26 -7.38 6.36
C TYR A 104 -16.98 -6.42 5.40
N PRO A 105 -18.30 -6.26 5.50
CA PRO A 105 -19.11 -5.55 4.49
C PRO A 105 -18.74 -4.07 4.35
N ASN A 106 -18.69 -3.60 3.10
CA ASN A 106 -18.39 -2.20 2.73
C ASN A 106 -17.08 -1.68 3.31
N PRO A 107 -15.95 -2.40 3.15
CA PRO A 107 -14.68 -1.98 3.70
C PRO A 107 -14.25 -0.64 3.11
N LYS A 108 -13.80 0.27 3.96
CA LYS A 108 -13.21 1.54 3.52
C LYS A 108 -11.73 1.32 3.21
N ILE A 109 -11.37 1.41 1.94
CA ILE A 109 -9.99 1.22 1.46
C ILE A 109 -9.45 2.54 0.93
N VAL A 110 -8.26 2.89 1.38
CA VAL A 110 -7.49 4.07 0.94
C VAL A 110 -6.31 3.61 0.11
N SER A 111 -6.00 4.30 -0.97
CA SER A 111 -4.81 4.02 -1.78
C SER A 111 -4.05 5.29 -2.10
N MET A 112 -2.81 5.38 -1.61
CA MET A 112 -1.87 6.40 -2.07
C MET A 112 -1.35 6.04 -3.45
N VAL A 113 -1.45 6.99 -4.37
CA VAL A 113 -0.86 6.92 -5.69
C VAL A 113 0.17 8.03 -5.89
N ARG A 114 1.10 7.81 -6.79
CA ARG A 114 2.17 8.76 -7.11
C ARG A 114 2.57 8.61 -8.57
N ASP A 115 3.11 9.65 -9.16
CA ASP A 115 3.69 9.58 -10.51
C ASP A 115 4.62 8.37 -10.64
N PRO A 116 4.36 7.42 -11.55
CA PRO A 116 5.19 6.24 -11.72
C PRO A 116 6.67 6.57 -11.94
N ARG A 117 6.97 7.67 -12.64
CA ARG A 117 8.36 8.13 -12.85
C ARG A 117 9.04 8.45 -11.53
N SER A 118 8.33 9.09 -10.61
CA SER A 118 8.84 9.37 -9.26
C SER A 118 8.94 8.12 -8.40
N ILE A 119 8.06 7.11 -8.58
CA ILE A 119 8.15 5.80 -7.93
C ILE A 119 9.46 5.11 -8.36
N PHE A 120 9.68 4.95 -9.66
CA PHE A 120 10.89 4.31 -10.20
C PHE A 120 12.17 5.07 -9.85
N ALA A 121 12.14 6.41 -9.87
CA ALA A 121 13.28 7.22 -9.42
C ALA A 121 13.59 7.00 -7.92
N SER A 122 12.56 6.87 -7.09
CA SER A 122 12.74 6.53 -5.67
C SER A 122 13.35 5.14 -5.50
N MET A 123 12.92 4.15 -6.30
CA MET A 123 13.50 2.80 -6.31
C MET A 123 14.98 2.84 -6.71
N GLU A 124 15.31 3.55 -7.78
CA GLU A 124 16.68 3.68 -8.26
C GLU A 124 17.60 4.37 -7.23
N LYS A 125 17.13 5.44 -6.60
CA LYS A 125 17.87 6.10 -5.51
C LYS A 125 18.11 5.16 -4.33
N ASN A 126 17.09 4.38 -3.95
CA ASN A 126 17.21 3.42 -2.86
C ASN A 126 18.19 2.29 -3.21
N PHE A 127 18.13 1.76 -4.43
CA PHE A 127 19.10 0.78 -4.93
C PHE A 127 20.54 1.35 -4.87
N ARG A 128 20.79 2.55 -5.40
CA ARG A 128 22.13 3.17 -5.38
C ARG A 128 22.67 3.34 -3.96
N LYS A 129 21.80 3.63 -3.00
CA LYS A 129 22.15 3.76 -1.58
C LYS A 129 22.50 2.43 -0.93
N ASN A 130 21.77 1.37 -1.29
CA ASN A 130 21.76 0.09 -0.60
C ASN A 130 22.27 -1.08 -1.49
N GLN A 131 23.02 -0.80 -2.55
CA GLN A 131 23.43 -1.77 -3.58
C GLN A 131 24.22 -2.99 -3.07
N PHE A 132 24.71 -2.94 -1.84
CA PHE A 132 25.44 -4.05 -1.19
C PHE A 132 24.61 -4.79 -0.14
N MET A 133 23.34 -4.40 0.07
CA MET A 133 22.46 -5.07 1.02
C MET A 133 21.73 -6.21 0.31
N ASP A 134 21.93 -7.43 0.78
CA ASP A 134 21.14 -8.57 0.33
C ASP A 134 19.71 -8.46 0.85
N SER A 135 18.74 -8.74 -0.02
CA SER A 135 17.36 -8.92 0.39
C SER A 135 16.91 -10.29 -0.07
N GLY A 136 16.58 -11.18 0.84
CA GLY A 136 16.01 -12.49 0.51
C GLY A 136 14.72 -12.45 -0.35
N MET A 137 14.24 -11.23 -0.70
CA MET A 137 13.03 -11.02 -1.50
C MET A 137 13.29 -10.88 -3.00
N VAL A 138 14.51 -10.56 -3.42
CA VAL A 138 14.86 -10.35 -4.84
C VAL A 138 16.25 -10.90 -5.07
N ASN A 139 16.41 -11.53 -6.21
CA ASN A 139 17.72 -11.97 -6.64
C ASN A 139 18.63 -10.75 -6.88
N HIS A 140 19.36 -10.36 -5.85
CA HIS A 140 20.22 -9.17 -5.84
C HIS A 140 21.22 -9.19 -7.02
N SER A 141 21.66 -10.40 -7.43
CA SER A 141 22.53 -10.59 -8.57
C SER A 141 21.94 -10.12 -9.91
N GLU A 142 20.61 -10.04 -10.03
CA GLU A 142 19.95 -9.55 -11.24
C GLU A 142 19.99 -8.02 -11.38
N LEU A 143 20.19 -7.32 -10.30
CA LEU A 143 20.20 -5.84 -10.27
C LEU A 143 21.62 -5.26 -10.28
N VAL A 144 22.56 -5.93 -9.62
CA VAL A 144 23.96 -5.47 -9.51
C VAL A 144 24.65 -5.59 -10.86
N GLY A 145 25.39 -4.56 -11.24
CA GLY A 145 26.11 -4.52 -12.51
C GLY A 145 25.23 -4.25 -13.75
N THR A 146 23.95 -3.93 -13.55
CA THR A 146 23.03 -3.58 -14.64
C THR A 146 22.89 -2.05 -14.80
N THR A 147 22.37 -1.64 -15.96
CA THR A 147 22.04 -0.21 -16.19
C THR A 147 20.75 0.19 -15.50
N THR A 148 20.52 1.49 -15.35
CA THR A 148 19.25 2.02 -14.82
C THR A 148 18.04 1.53 -15.63
N GLU A 149 18.15 1.52 -16.96
CA GLU A 149 17.11 1.04 -17.86
C GLU A 149 16.79 -0.44 -17.63
N LYS A 150 17.83 -1.28 -17.43
CA LYS A 150 17.61 -2.70 -17.15
C LYS A 150 16.93 -2.90 -15.80
N ARG A 151 17.28 -2.12 -14.79
CA ARG A 151 16.59 -2.19 -13.49
C ARG A 151 15.13 -1.73 -13.57
N ILE A 152 14.82 -0.69 -14.36
CA ILE A 152 13.45 -0.27 -14.63
C ILE A 152 12.66 -1.42 -15.25
N ASP A 153 13.21 -2.11 -16.24
CA ASP A 153 12.60 -3.26 -16.88
C ASP A 153 12.30 -4.38 -15.86
N ILE A 154 13.29 -4.76 -15.04
CA ILE A 154 13.13 -5.79 -14.00
C ILE A 154 12.01 -5.38 -13.00
N TRP A 155 12.05 -4.17 -12.48
CA TRP A 155 11.05 -3.70 -11.51
C TRP A 155 9.65 -3.56 -12.11
N SER A 156 9.54 -3.32 -13.41
CA SER A 156 8.23 -3.24 -14.09
C SER A 156 7.55 -4.60 -14.24
N GLN A 157 8.31 -5.69 -14.21
CA GLN A 157 7.83 -7.07 -14.38
C GLN A 157 7.74 -7.83 -13.05
N SER A 158 8.30 -7.29 -11.97
CA SER A 158 8.43 -7.99 -10.70
C SER A 158 7.92 -7.16 -9.50
N GLN A 159 8.05 -7.74 -8.30
CA GLN A 159 7.85 -6.98 -7.06
C GLN A 159 8.99 -5.96 -6.87
N PRO A 160 8.72 -4.83 -6.18
CA PRO A 160 7.43 -4.44 -5.62
C PRO A 160 6.55 -3.62 -6.56
N VAL A 161 7.08 -3.07 -7.67
CA VAL A 161 6.38 -2.07 -8.50
C VAL A 161 5.47 -2.73 -9.53
N GLY A 162 6.00 -3.61 -10.37
CA GLY A 162 5.25 -4.23 -11.47
C GLY A 162 4.01 -4.94 -10.98
N MET A 163 4.13 -5.79 -9.96
CA MET A 163 2.97 -6.47 -9.38
C MET A 163 1.95 -5.49 -8.78
N ALA A 164 2.39 -4.40 -8.15
CA ALA A 164 1.47 -3.42 -7.57
C ALA A 164 0.72 -2.64 -8.67
N MET A 165 1.39 -2.31 -9.76
CA MET A 165 0.78 -1.64 -10.92
C MET A 165 -0.21 -2.56 -11.64
N GLU A 166 0.13 -3.83 -11.82
CA GLU A 166 -0.76 -4.83 -12.42
C GLU A 166 -2.02 -5.05 -11.58
N ARG A 167 -1.87 -5.20 -10.26
CA ARG A 167 -3.02 -5.31 -9.34
C ARG A 167 -3.91 -4.08 -9.40
N MET A 168 -3.32 -2.89 -9.48
CA MET A 168 -4.09 -1.65 -9.62
C MET A 168 -4.81 -1.60 -10.98
N TYR A 169 -4.15 -1.96 -12.06
CA TYR A 169 -4.79 -2.06 -13.38
C TYR A 169 -5.98 -3.01 -13.36
N GLN A 170 -5.83 -4.17 -12.73
CA GLN A 170 -6.92 -5.13 -12.58
C GLN A 170 -8.08 -4.55 -11.77
N MET A 171 -7.82 -3.83 -10.67
CA MET A 171 -8.87 -3.15 -9.90
C MET A 171 -9.70 -2.18 -10.76
N PHE A 172 -9.06 -1.44 -11.66
CA PHE A 172 -9.77 -0.58 -12.61
C PHE A 172 -10.59 -1.38 -13.62
N ARG A 173 -10.04 -2.47 -14.13
CA ARG A 173 -10.76 -3.38 -15.05
C ARG A 173 -11.99 -4.02 -14.44
N GLU A 174 -11.99 -4.26 -13.15
CA GLU A 174 -13.08 -4.87 -12.39
C GLU A 174 -14.03 -3.85 -11.75
N GLY A 175 -13.79 -2.54 -11.93
CA GLY A 175 -14.60 -1.47 -11.33
C GLY A 175 -14.42 -1.33 -9.81
N ILE A 176 -13.41 -1.94 -9.22
CA ILE A 176 -13.11 -1.87 -7.78
C ILE A 176 -12.61 -0.47 -7.40
N ASN A 177 -11.97 0.25 -8.34
CA ASN A 177 -11.49 1.62 -8.16
C ASN A 177 -12.57 2.57 -7.62
N GLU A 178 -13.85 2.37 -7.98
CA GLU A 178 -14.99 3.17 -7.50
C GLU A 178 -15.25 3.00 -5.98
N LYS A 179 -14.73 1.94 -5.37
CA LYS A 179 -14.86 1.62 -3.94
C LYS A 179 -13.67 2.11 -3.11
N ILE A 180 -12.63 2.65 -3.77
CA ILE A 180 -11.36 3.03 -3.15
C ILE A 180 -11.22 4.55 -3.13
N HIS A 181 -10.78 5.08 -2.00
CA HIS A 181 -10.41 6.49 -1.89
C HIS A 181 -8.95 6.67 -2.28
N PHE A 182 -8.70 7.27 -3.44
CA PHE A 182 -7.35 7.57 -3.91
C PHE A 182 -6.85 8.91 -3.39
N ILE A 183 -5.60 8.94 -2.94
CA ILE A 183 -4.89 10.15 -2.54
C ILE A 183 -3.61 10.23 -3.37
N LYS A 184 -3.47 11.29 -4.17
CA LYS A 184 -2.22 11.57 -4.87
C LYS A 184 -1.19 12.10 -3.89
N TYR A 185 0.02 11.54 -3.93
CA TYR A 185 1.13 12.00 -3.11
C TYR A 185 1.38 13.50 -3.29
N GLU A 186 1.34 13.96 -4.54
CA GLU A 186 1.58 15.33 -4.91
C GLU A 186 0.53 16.30 -4.32
N ASP A 187 -0.73 15.88 -4.29
CA ASP A 187 -1.83 16.67 -3.71
C ASP A 187 -1.70 16.73 -2.18
N LEU A 188 -1.35 15.60 -1.54
CA LEU A 188 -1.05 15.56 -0.11
C LEU A 188 0.12 16.47 0.25
N MET A 189 1.17 16.51 -0.57
CA MET A 189 2.32 17.41 -0.33
C MET A 189 1.95 18.88 -0.53
N LYS A 190 1.03 19.20 -1.45
CA LYS A 190 0.62 20.55 -1.78
C LYS A 190 -0.39 21.13 -0.80
N ASN A 191 -1.38 20.33 -0.40
CA ASN A 191 -2.45 20.75 0.50
C ASN A 191 -2.87 19.62 1.45
N PRO A 192 -2.02 19.29 2.44
CA PRO A 192 -2.24 18.15 3.33
C PRO A 192 -3.53 18.26 4.15
N ALA A 193 -3.91 19.44 4.61
CA ALA A 193 -5.12 19.63 5.39
C ALA A 193 -6.39 19.30 4.55
N HIS A 194 -6.40 19.68 3.28
CA HIS A 194 -7.50 19.39 2.39
C HIS A 194 -7.63 17.88 2.13
N GLU A 195 -6.52 17.20 1.83
CA GLU A 195 -6.53 15.77 1.55
C GLU A 195 -6.90 14.95 2.81
N MET A 196 -6.43 15.34 3.98
CA MET A 196 -6.83 14.68 5.24
C MET A 196 -8.31 14.90 5.55
N ASN A 197 -8.87 16.09 5.30
CA ASN A 197 -10.32 16.33 5.48
C ASN A 197 -11.16 15.46 4.53
N LYS A 198 -10.74 15.28 3.26
CA LYS A 198 -11.38 14.35 2.32
C LYS A 198 -11.31 12.92 2.82
N LEU A 199 -10.16 12.51 3.34
CA LEU A 199 -9.97 11.18 3.93
C LEU A 199 -10.93 10.95 5.10
N TYR A 200 -11.00 11.85 6.09
CA TYR A 200 -11.91 11.73 7.23
C TYR A 200 -13.37 11.63 6.79
N LYS A 201 -13.77 12.45 5.82
CA LYS A 201 -15.12 12.39 5.22
C LYS A 201 -15.41 11.02 4.61
N TYR A 202 -14.44 10.45 3.88
CA TYR A 202 -14.57 9.11 3.29
C TYR A 202 -14.65 8.01 4.34
N LEU A 203 -13.84 8.11 5.39
CA LEU A 203 -13.85 7.16 6.52
C LEU A 203 -15.09 7.30 7.42
N GLU A 204 -15.85 8.39 7.27
CA GLU A 204 -17.00 8.70 8.14
C GLU A 204 -16.60 8.78 9.62
N VAL A 205 -15.51 9.52 9.86
CA VAL A 205 -14.93 9.79 11.17
C VAL A 205 -14.72 11.30 11.33
N GLU A 206 -14.87 11.79 12.56
CA GLU A 206 -14.67 13.21 12.86
C GLU A 206 -13.24 13.67 12.50
N PRO A 207 -13.11 14.84 11.85
CA PRO A 207 -11.82 15.37 11.47
C PRO A 207 -10.93 15.69 12.67
N PHE A 208 -9.66 15.38 12.57
CA PHE A 208 -8.63 15.74 13.54
C PHE A 208 -7.71 16.84 12.99
N LYS A 209 -7.27 17.75 13.84
CA LYS A 209 -6.32 18.81 13.45
C LYS A 209 -4.88 18.30 13.52
N HIS A 210 -4.31 17.98 12.36
CA HIS A 210 -2.93 17.52 12.25
C HIS A 210 -1.90 18.67 12.29
N ASP A 211 -0.70 18.38 12.82
CA ASP A 211 0.48 19.21 12.63
C ASP A 211 1.34 18.64 11.49
N PHE A 212 1.36 19.34 10.37
CA PHE A 212 2.12 18.94 9.19
C PHE A 212 3.58 19.43 9.21
N ASN A 213 3.98 20.17 10.24
CA ASN A 213 5.35 20.65 10.42
C ASN A 213 6.16 19.79 11.40
N ASP A 214 5.49 18.95 12.21
CA ASP A 214 6.15 18.03 13.14
C ASP A 214 5.42 16.68 13.14
N ILE A 215 5.75 15.84 12.16
CA ILE A 215 5.20 14.48 12.04
C ILE A 215 6.18 13.53 12.71
N GLU A 216 5.78 12.97 13.83
CA GLU A 216 6.53 11.92 14.50
C GLU A 216 6.35 10.58 13.76
N GLN A 217 7.43 9.82 13.63
CA GLN A 217 7.35 8.46 13.10
C GLN A 217 6.97 7.49 14.22
N ILE A 218 5.74 7.03 14.22
CA ILE A 218 5.20 6.06 15.18
C ILE A 218 5.11 4.64 14.61
N THR A 219 5.15 4.50 13.26
CA THR A 219 5.25 3.19 12.63
C THR A 219 6.73 2.82 12.46
N HIS A 220 7.15 1.74 13.09
CA HIS A 220 8.52 1.26 13.04
C HIS A 220 8.57 -0.08 12.32
N GLU A 221 9.44 -0.18 11.34
CA GLU A 221 9.72 -1.40 10.58
C GLU A 221 11.25 -1.62 10.59
N ASP A 222 11.69 -2.87 10.70
CA ASP A 222 13.09 -3.22 10.48
C ASP A 222 13.35 -3.24 8.96
N ASP A 223 13.93 -2.17 8.46
CA ASP A 223 14.22 -2.02 7.03
C ASP A 223 15.19 -3.09 6.50
N SER A 224 15.97 -3.74 7.36
CA SER A 224 16.92 -4.79 6.97
C SER A 224 16.19 -6.02 6.42
N VAL A 225 14.98 -6.30 6.89
CA VAL A 225 14.12 -7.39 6.39
C VAL A 225 13.76 -7.22 4.92
N TYR A 226 13.66 -5.96 4.47
CA TYR A 226 13.33 -5.63 3.08
C TYR A 226 14.57 -5.39 2.20
N GLY A 227 15.78 -5.44 2.77
CA GLY A 227 17.04 -5.27 2.07
C GLY A 227 17.09 -3.98 1.26
N ILE A 228 17.40 -4.10 -0.03
CA ILE A 228 17.51 -2.93 -0.94
C ILE A 228 16.21 -2.12 -1.06
N TYR A 229 15.07 -2.66 -0.65
CA TYR A 229 13.77 -1.99 -0.71
C TYR A 229 13.37 -1.35 0.63
N GLY A 230 14.09 -1.63 1.72
CA GLY A 230 13.84 -1.04 3.02
C GLY A 230 14.18 0.45 3.04
N ASP A 231 13.17 1.29 3.24
CA ASP A 231 13.30 2.72 3.46
C ASP A 231 11.93 3.26 3.86
N HIS A 232 11.58 3.03 5.12
CA HIS A 232 10.30 3.46 5.70
C HIS A 232 10.43 4.73 6.53
N LYS A 233 11.60 5.38 6.49
CA LYS A 233 11.81 6.64 7.20
C LYS A 233 11.03 7.77 6.56
N ILE A 234 10.30 8.53 7.38
CA ILE A 234 9.57 9.71 6.97
C ILE A 234 10.34 10.99 7.32
N ARG A 235 9.95 12.09 6.69
CA ARG A 235 10.38 13.44 7.10
C ARG A 235 9.42 14.00 8.10
N LYS A 236 9.94 14.73 9.09
CA LYS A 236 9.12 15.39 10.12
C LYS A 236 8.16 16.43 9.55
N LYS A 237 8.52 17.06 8.43
CA LYS A 237 7.72 18.13 7.82
C LYS A 237 7.27 17.76 6.42
N ILE A 238 5.99 18.03 6.12
CA ILE A 238 5.49 17.96 4.75
C ILE A 238 6.12 19.09 3.94
N GLN A 239 6.80 18.70 2.89
CA GLN A 239 7.50 19.60 1.99
C GLN A 239 7.49 19.04 0.57
N GLN A 240 6.96 19.83 -0.35
CA GLN A 240 7.08 19.51 -1.76
C GLN A 240 8.56 19.64 -2.18
N LEU A 241 9.07 18.60 -2.82
CA LEU A 241 10.42 18.58 -3.36
C LEU A 241 10.37 18.76 -4.87
N PRO A 242 11.43 19.34 -5.46
CA PRO A 242 11.59 19.33 -6.90
C PRO A 242 11.58 17.90 -7.45
N ASP A 243 10.94 17.72 -8.60
CA ASP A 243 10.98 16.44 -9.30
C ASP A 243 12.36 16.24 -9.95
N ASP A 244 13.07 15.23 -9.52
CA ASP A 244 14.37 14.83 -10.04
C ASP A 244 14.32 13.52 -10.85
N SER A 245 13.12 13.02 -11.13
CA SER A 245 12.93 11.71 -11.75
C SER A 245 13.62 11.59 -13.11
N LYS A 246 13.58 12.63 -13.94
CA LYS A 246 14.23 12.62 -15.25
C LYS A 246 15.77 12.57 -15.15
N SER A 247 16.35 13.24 -14.17
CA SER A 247 17.81 13.20 -13.96
C SER A 247 18.27 11.85 -13.38
N VAL A 248 17.44 11.21 -12.57
CA VAL A 248 17.73 9.91 -11.94
C VAL A 248 17.60 8.77 -12.94
N LEU A 249 16.54 8.77 -13.76
CA LEU A 249 16.18 7.66 -14.65
C LEU A 249 16.77 7.78 -16.06
N GLY A 250 17.28 8.97 -16.40
CA GLY A 250 17.65 9.31 -17.78
C GLY A 250 16.41 9.53 -18.68
N THR A 251 16.64 10.17 -19.83
CA THR A 251 15.53 10.53 -20.75
C THR A 251 14.81 9.27 -21.27
N HIS A 252 15.55 8.21 -21.57
CA HIS A 252 14.98 6.97 -22.10
C HIS A 252 14.08 6.29 -21.08
N GLY A 253 14.56 6.01 -19.87
CA GLY A 253 13.80 5.37 -18.81
C GLY A 253 12.56 6.19 -18.40
N TYR A 254 12.72 7.52 -18.29
CA TYR A 254 11.63 8.44 -17.98
C TYR A 254 10.48 8.36 -19.02
N ASN A 255 10.80 8.35 -20.31
CA ASN A 255 9.80 8.28 -21.38
C ASN A 255 9.21 6.87 -21.49
N TRP A 256 10.01 5.83 -21.31
CA TRP A 256 9.56 4.44 -21.33
C TRP A 256 8.50 4.18 -20.25
N ILE A 257 8.70 4.67 -19.03
CA ILE A 257 7.73 4.54 -17.94
C ILE A 257 6.40 5.22 -18.32
N LYS A 258 6.45 6.42 -18.90
CA LYS A 258 5.23 7.11 -19.34
C LYS A 258 4.47 6.32 -20.40
N GLN A 259 5.16 5.71 -21.35
CA GLN A 259 4.54 4.90 -22.40
C GLN A 259 3.97 3.59 -21.84
N ASN A 260 4.73 2.89 -21.00
CA ASN A 260 4.36 1.58 -20.48
C ASN A 260 3.17 1.65 -19.50
N TYR A 261 3.03 2.75 -18.78
CA TYR A 261 1.94 2.98 -17.83
C TYR A 261 0.98 4.10 -18.27
N SER A 262 0.80 4.30 -19.59
CA SER A 262 -0.04 5.38 -20.14
C SER A 262 -1.43 5.43 -19.53
N TRP A 263 -2.08 4.27 -19.31
CA TRP A 263 -3.37 4.16 -18.63
C TRP A 263 -3.38 4.84 -17.25
N PHE A 264 -2.29 4.72 -16.48
CA PHE A 264 -2.18 5.31 -15.14
C PHE A 264 -2.05 6.85 -15.23
N PHE A 265 -1.28 7.32 -16.22
CA PHE A 265 -1.14 8.75 -16.47
C PHE A 265 -2.48 9.39 -16.88
N ASP A 266 -3.26 8.69 -17.70
CA ASP A 266 -4.57 9.14 -18.14
C ASP A 266 -5.58 9.15 -16.99
N GLU A 267 -5.60 8.10 -16.17
CA GLU A 267 -6.53 7.96 -15.04
C GLU A 267 -6.27 9.00 -13.95
N PHE A 268 -5.04 9.13 -13.52
CA PHE A 268 -4.66 10.03 -12.43
C PHE A 268 -4.20 11.42 -12.89
N LYS A 269 -4.30 11.73 -14.20
CA LYS A 269 -3.96 13.05 -14.77
C LYS A 269 -2.53 13.48 -14.45
N TYR A 270 -1.56 12.59 -14.63
CA TYR A 270 -0.14 12.92 -14.63
C TYR A 270 0.31 13.26 -16.04
N TYR A 271 0.88 14.46 -16.25
CA TYR A 271 1.25 14.97 -17.58
C TYR A 271 2.76 15.10 -17.77
#